data_c06a1ee5dc71c1f930fe085b82d4fdec
#
_entry.id   c06a1ee5dc71c1f930fe085b82d4fdec
#
_cell.length_a   1.000
_cell.length_b   1.000
_cell.length_c   1.000
_cell.angle_alpha   90.00
_cell.angle_beta   90.00
_cell.angle_gamma   90.00
#
_symmetry.space_group_name_H-M   'P 1'
#
loop_
_entity.id
_entity.type
_entity.pdbx_description
1 polymer ?
#
loop_
_entity_poly.entity_id
_entity_poly.type
_entity_poly.pdbx_seq_one_letter_code
_entity_poly.pdbx_strand_id
1 'polypeptide(L)'
;CRWDTCRNSEYSELLAFYGLGYWYCFQVTILGLGPIWMSPNEKAKKKAARLLKEGAIFAFGLSERNHGADIYATETALAPKGDGTWLATGEKYYIGNGNEAEMVSTLGKVKDGTDDYVFFVTNYRHKAYELKKNVISHQEYVSCFALHDYPITEADILSRGPHAWDAALNTVNIGKFNIGPASIGLAEHCLYESITHAANRILYGIRVTDMPHVKKHFMDAWLRLVAMKMYQRRATDYFRNANVQDRRYLLYNPTSKMKVTLQSEDVVNLLWEVIAAKGFEKDTYFHMAAADVRGPSKLEGTVHVNVQLIRKFMKNYFFNPAEYASVAPDFSLKDDAFLFNQGPTKGLGSVQFHDYK
;
A
#
# COMPACT_ATOMS: atom_id res chain seq x y z
N CYS A 1 -7.47 8.80 16.64
CA CYS A 1 -6.50 9.06 15.56
C CYS A 1 -7.19 9.84 14.44
N ARG A 2 -6.42 10.64 13.73
CA ARG A 2 -6.89 11.35 12.53
C ARG A 2 -6.16 10.78 11.31
N TRP A 3 -6.82 10.77 10.18
CA TRP A 3 -6.22 10.46 8.90
C TRP A 3 -6.22 11.72 8.03
N ASP A 4 -5.06 12.28 7.76
CA ASP A 4 -4.87 13.38 6.82
C ASP A 4 -4.13 12.83 5.59
N THR A 5 -4.84 12.69 4.49
CA THR A 5 -4.32 12.09 3.26
C THR A 5 -3.14 12.88 2.70
N CYS A 6 -3.17 14.20 2.79
CA CYS A 6 -2.10 15.06 2.27
C CYS A 6 -0.79 14.81 3.05
N ARG A 7 -0.85 14.92 4.41
CA ARG A 7 0.32 14.69 5.26
C ARG A 7 0.85 13.28 5.19
N ASN A 8 -0.06 12.32 5.07
CA ASN A 8 0.33 10.92 4.92
C ASN A 8 1.03 10.65 3.59
N SER A 9 0.58 11.32 2.51
CA SER A 9 1.27 11.29 1.22
C SER A 9 2.68 11.88 1.32
N GLU A 10 2.81 13.08 1.90
CA GLU A 10 4.11 13.74 2.11
C GLU A 10 5.04 12.92 3.00
N TYR A 11 4.50 12.34 4.07
CA TYR A 11 5.28 11.50 4.99
C TYR A 11 5.73 10.19 4.34
N SER A 12 4.88 9.59 3.51
CA SER A 12 5.23 8.40 2.72
C SER A 12 6.37 8.67 1.74
N GLU A 13 6.34 9.82 1.05
CA GLU A 13 7.39 10.27 0.15
C GLU A 13 8.71 10.49 0.91
N LEU A 14 8.65 11.16 2.07
CA LEU A 14 9.82 11.43 2.91
C LEU A 14 10.45 10.15 3.47
N LEU A 15 9.66 9.22 4.00
CA LEU A 15 10.19 7.95 4.52
C LEU A 15 10.86 7.14 3.43
N ALA A 16 10.25 7.05 2.25
CA ALA A 16 10.79 6.28 1.14
C ALA A 16 12.01 6.95 0.50
N PHE A 17 12.16 8.28 0.61
CA PHE A 17 13.38 8.98 0.24
C PHE A 17 14.59 8.48 1.05
N TYR A 18 14.43 8.25 2.35
CA TYR A 18 15.50 7.70 3.18
C TYR A 18 15.69 6.20 3.02
N GLY A 19 14.65 5.46 2.69
CA GLY A 19 14.69 4.03 2.42
C GLY A 19 13.31 3.41 2.34
N LEU A 20 13.06 2.60 1.31
CA LEU A 20 11.75 1.98 1.10
C LEU A 20 11.33 1.10 2.28
N GLY A 21 12.27 0.43 2.96
CA GLY A 21 12.00 -0.39 4.13
C GLY A 21 11.37 0.38 5.30
N TYR A 22 11.77 1.62 5.54
CA TYR A 22 11.16 2.48 6.56
C TYR A 22 9.71 2.79 6.23
N TRP A 23 9.46 3.19 4.98
CA TRP A 23 8.10 3.40 4.51
C TRP A 23 7.28 2.10 4.55
N TYR A 24 7.85 0.99 4.15
CA TYR A 24 7.15 -0.29 4.10
C TYR A 24 6.64 -0.72 5.47
N CYS A 25 7.47 -0.64 6.50
CA CYS A 25 7.07 -0.94 7.88
C CYS A 25 5.90 -0.03 8.35
N PHE A 26 5.98 1.26 8.04
CA PHE A 26 4.92 2.24 8.30
C PHE A 26 3.64 1.91 7.53
N GLN A 27 3.76 1.68 6.23
CA GLN A 27 2.64 1.35 5.34
C GLN A 27 1.88 0.11 5.82
N VAL A 28 2.60 -0.96 6.14
CA VAL A 28 1.98 -2.22 6.58
C VAL A 28 1.35 -2.07 7.97
N THR A 29 1.92 -1.23 8.83
CA THR A 29 1.29 -0.86 10.10
C THR A 29 -0.07 -0.19 9.87
N ILE A 30 -0.18 0.73 8.91
CA ILE A 30 -1.46 1.34 8.51
C ILE A 30 -2.44 0.28 8.01
N LEU A 31 -1.99 -0.64 7.15
CA LEU A 31 -2.83 -1.72 6.65
C LEU A 31 -3.35 -2.63 7.78
N GLY A 32 -2.48 -3.00 8.71
CA GLY A 32 -2.87 -3.79 9.88
C GLY A 32 -3.88 -3.08 10.78
N LEU A 33 -3.78 -1.76 10.89
CA LEU A 33 -4.72 -0.93 11.65
C LEU A 33 -6.06 -0.74 10.95
N GLY A 34 -6.13 -0.83 9.62
CA GLY A 34 -7.34 -0.58 8.85
C GLY A 34 -8.55 -1.38 9.31
N PRO A 35 -8.52 -2.73 9.33
CA PRO A 35 -9.63 -3.54 9.82
C PRO A 35 -9.98 -3.29 11.29
N ILE A 36 -8.98 -2.99 12.14
CA ILE A 36 -9.20 -2.66 13.54
C ILE A 36 -9.98 -1.34 13.65
N TRP A 37 -9.57 -0.33 12.90
CA TRP A 37 -10.19 1.00 12.91
C TRP A 37 -11.65 0.96 12.44
N MET A 38 -11.94 0.21 11.39
CA MET A 38 -13.29 0.05 10.84
C MET A 38 -14.17 -0.91 11.64
N SER A 39 -13.60 -1.66 12.58
CA SER A 39 -14.29 -2.63 13.41
C SER A 39 -15.23 -1.98 14.43
N PRO A 40 -16.34 -2.62 14.81
CA PRO A 40 -17.10 -2.26 16.00
C PRO A 40 -16.43 -2.67 17.33
N ASN A 41 -15.30 -3.38 17.29
CA ASN A 41 -14.62 -3.90 18.47
C ASN A 41 -13.81 -2.82 19.20
N GLU A 42 -14.43 -2.09 20.10
CA GLU A 42 -13.82 -1.01 20.87
C GLU A 42 -12.65 -1.47 21.78
N LYS A 43 -12.67 -2.73 22.23
CA LYS A 43 -11.55 -3.30 23.02
C LYS A 43 -10.30 -3.45 22.15
N ALA A 44 -10.45 -3.97 20.93
CA ALA A 44 -9.35 -4.09 19.98
C ALA A 44 -8.79 -2.71 19.59
N LYS A 45 -9.65 -1.72 19.34
CA LYS A 45 -9.24 -0.33 19.06
C LYS A 45 -8.42 0.27 20.20
N LYS A 46 -8.89 0.17 21.45
CA LYS A 46 -8.18 0.68 22.62
C LYS A 46 -6.82 -0.01 22.82
N LYS A 47 -6.78 -1.33 22.64
CA LYS A 47 -5.52 -2.09 22.69
C LYS A 47 -4.56 -1.62 21.60
N ALA A 48 -5.01 -1.51 20.35
CA ALA A 48 -4.21 -1.04 19.23
C ALA A 48 -3.67 0.38 19.46
N ALA A 49 -4.51 1.29 19.96
CA ALA A 49 -4.10 2.67 20.25
C ALA A 49 -3.01 2.75 21.33
N ARG A 50 -3.09 1.90 22.37
CA ARG A 50 -2.04 1.80 23.39
C ARG A 50 -0.75 1.27 22.82
N LEU A 51 -0.80 0.13 22.12
CA LEU A 51 0.36 -0.49 21.48
C LEU A 51 1.05 0.45 20.48
N LEU A 52 0.27 1.19 19.69
CA LEU A 52 0.81 2.17 18.73
C LEU A 52 1.59 3.29 19.44
N LYS A 53 1.12 3.77 20.61
CA LYS A 53 1.86 4.75 21.43
C LYS A 53 3.16 4.18 21.99
N GLU A 54 3.23 2.88 22.21
CA GLU A 54 4.40 2.14 22.68
C GLU A 54 5.37 1.80 21.53
N GLY A 55 5.07 2.20 20.29
CA GLY A 55 5.91 1.97 19.11
C GLY A 55 5.71 0.60 18.45
N ALA A 56 4.64 -0.12 18.79
CA ALA A 56 4.35 -1.41 18.18
C ALA A 56 3.96 -1.28 16.71
N ILE A 57 4.34 -2.29 15.93
CA ILE A 57 3.95 -2.44 14.52
C ILE A 57 2.79 -3.41 14.36
N PHE A 58 2.08 -3.27 13.25
CA PHE A 58 0.89 -4.05 12.93
C PHE A 58 1.05 -4.72 11.57
N ALA A 59 0.28 -5.77 11.30
CA ALA A 59 0.32 -6.49 10.04
C ALA A 59 -1.08 -6.78 9.49
N PHE A 60 -1.14 -6.96 8.18
CA PHE A 60 -2.35 -7.23 7.42
C PHE A 60 -2.29 -8.63 6.80
N GLY A 61 -2.84 -9.62 7.47
CA GLY A 61 -2.86 -11.02 7.08
C GLY A 61 -3.94 -11.31 6.03
N LEU A 62 -3.79 -10.75 4.81
CA LEU A 62 -4.78 -10.89 3.74
C LEU A 62 -4.42 -12.04 2.79
N SER A 63 -3.27 -11.93 2.12
CA SER A 63 -2.90 -12.81 1.00
C SER A 63 -2.42 -14.18 1.45
N GLU A 64 -2.63 -15.16 0.58
CA GLU A 64 -2.16 -16.54 0.72
C GLU A 64 -1.27 -16.89 -0.48
N ARG A 65 -0.51 -17.99 -0.39
CA ARG A 65 0.45 -18.37 -1.44
C ARG A 65 -0.18 -18.43 -2.84
N ASN A 66 -1.37 -19.00 -2.95
CA ASN A 66 -2.07 -19.18 -4.21
C ASN A 66 -3.13 -18.08 -4.46
N HIS A 67 -3.45 -17.26 -3.46
CA HIS A 67 -4.53 -16.29 -3.45
C HIS A 67 -4.02 -14.88 -3.10
N GLY A 68 -3.10 -14.35 -3.92
CA GLY A 68 -2.57 -13.00 -3.73
C GLY A 68 -3.56 -11.91 -4.12
N ALA A 69 -4.09 -11.95 -5.34
CA ALA A 69 -5.10 -11.02 -5.85
C ALA A 69 -6.52 -11.56 -5.75
N ASP A 70 -6.69 -12.88 -5.82
CA ASP A 70 -7.96 -13.57 -5.69
C ASP A 70 -8.29 -13.85 -4.20
N ILE A 71 -8.59 -12.79 -3.47
CA ILE A 71 -8.93 -12.87 -2.05
C ILE A 71 -10.29 -13.56 -1.78
N TYR A 72 -11.12 -13.75 -2.82
CA TYR A 72 -12.36 -14.52 -2.70
C TYR A 72 -12.11 -15.99 -2.36
N ALA A 73 -10.98 -16.52 -2.81
CA ALA A 73 -10.62 -17.92 -2.65
C ALA A 73 -9.78 -18.18 -1.37
N THR A 74 -9.76 -17.24 -0.39
CA THR A 74 -9.01 -17.46 0.86
C THR A 74 -9.37 -18.78 1.52
N GLU A 75 -8.36 -19.56 1.92
CA GLU A 75 -8.46 -20.89 2.52
C GLU A 75 -8.34 -20.86 4.05
N THR A 76 -7.81 -19.77 4.63
CA THR A 76 -7.73 -19.61 6.09
C THR A 76 -9.14 -19.73 6.71
N ALA A 77 -9.29 -20.64 7.66
CA ALA A 77 -10.59 -21.04 8.18
C ALA A 77 -10.66 -20.87 9.71
N LEU A 78 -11.85 -20.49 10.19
CA LEU A 78 -12.23 -20.50 11.60
C LEU A 78 -13.26 -21.61 11.81
N ALA A 79 -12.85 -22.71 12.45
CA ALA A 79 -13.72 -23.81 12.82
C ALA A 79 -14.37 -23.53 14.20
N PRO A 80 -15.72 -23.52 14.32
CA PRO A 80 -16.38 -23.33 15.62
C PRO A 80 -16.17 -24.52 16.55
N LYS A 81 -15.96 -24.26 17.83
CA LYS A 81 -15.84 -25.30 18.88
C LYS A 81 -17.14 -25.62 19.58
N GLY A 82 -18.22 -24.87 19.31
CA GLY A 82 -19.52 -25.07 19.96
C GLY A 82 -19.68 -24.38 21.31
N ASP A 83 -18.63 -23.76 21.84
CA ASP A 83 -18.62 -23.01 23.11
C ASP A 83 -18.56 -21.48 22.91
N GLY A 84 -18.80 -21.01 21.69
CA GLY A 84 -18.68 -19.60 21.32
C GLY A 84 -17.25 -19.17 21.00
N THR A 85 -16.33 -20.14 20.88
CA THR A 85 -14.95 -19.91 20.44
C THR A 85 -14.67 -20.63 19.12
N TRP A 86 -13.51 -20.29 18.51
CA TRP A 86 -13.09 -20.86 17.23
C TRP A 86 -11.64 -21.29 17.27
N LEU A 87 -11.26 -22.15 16.33
CA LEU A 87 -9.88 -22.49 16.02
C LEU A 87 -9.56 -21.99 14.61
N ALA A 88 -8.55 -21.13 14.50
CA ALA A 88 -8.10 -20.63 13.20
C ALA A 88 -6.95 -21.47 12.67
N THR A 89 -7.09 -21.95 11.43
CA THR A 89 -6.07 -22.75 10.74
C THR A 89 -5.91 -22.25 9.31
N GLY A 90 -4.66 -22.10 8.87
CA GLY A 90 -4.32 -21.62 7.51
C GLY A 90 -2.93 -21.04 7.42
N GLU A 91 -2.50 -20.75 6.19
CA GLU A 91 -1.20 -20.14 5.90
C GLU A 91 -1.38 -18.79 5.20
N LYS A 92 -0.71 -17.77 5.70
CA LYS A 92 -0.64 -16.44 5.08
C LYS A 92 0.74 -16.21 4.46
N TYR A 93 0.78 -15.60 3.28
CA TYR A 93 1.98 -15.44 2.49
C TYR A 93 2.12 -14.01 1.96
N TYR A 94 3.33 -13.47 1.89
CA TYR A 94 3.64 -12.07 1.60
C TYR A 94 3.06 -11.09 2.63
N ILE A 95 3.18 -11.43 3.92
CA ILE A 95 2.66 -10.59 5.00
C ILE A 95 3.77 -9.71 5.57
N GLY A 96 3.75 -8.44 5.23
CA GLY A 96 4.65 -7.46 5.81
C GLY A 96 4.44 -7.35 7.32
N ASN A 97 5.51 -7.13 8.07
CA ASN A 97 5.56 -7.08 9.53
C ASN A 97 5.05 -8.33 10.27
N GLY A 98 4.61 -9.39 9.56
CA GLY A 98 3.99 -10.54 10.20
C GLY A 98 4.93 -11.38 11.08
N ASN A 99 6.22 -11.09 11.05
CA ASN A 99 7.24 -11.68 11.92
C ASN A 99 7.37 -11.01 13.29
N GLU A 100 6.84 -9.76 13.46
CA GLU A 100 6.99 -8.99 14.70
C GLU A 100 5.75 -8.17 15.10
N ALA A 101 4.66 -8.25 14.33
CA ALA A 101 3.47 -7.45 14.57
C ALA A 101 2.73 -7.88 15.84
N GLU A 102 2.53 -6.94 16.77
CA GLU A 102 1.78 -7.18 18.01
C GLU A 102 0.30 -7.49 17.78
N MET A 103 -0.25 -7.02 16.65
CA MET A 103 -1.58 -7.41 16.20
C MET A 103 -1.54 -7.61 14.67
N VAL A 104 -1.95 -8.79 14.22
CA VAL A 104 -2.11 -9.13 12.81
C VAL A 104 -3.60 -9.20 12.51
N SER A 105 -4.12 -8.28 11.71
CA SER A 105 -5.50 -8.34 11.22
C SER A 105 -5.59 -9.39 10.12
N THR A 106 -6.12 -10.56 10.44
CA THR A 106 -6.14 -11.73 9.56
C THR A 106 -7.53 -11.96 8.96
N LEU A 107 -7.59 -12.11 7.64
CA LEU A 107 -8.82 -12.48 6.92
C LEU A 107 -8.94 -14.00 6.82
N GLY A 108 -10.13 -14.52 7.07
CA GLY A 108 -10.46 -15.93 6.88
C GLY A 108 -11.94 -16.11 6.58
N LYS A 109 -12.40 -17.36 6.58
CA LYS A 109 -13.80 -17.76 6.46
C LYS A 109 -14.23 -18.60 7.66
N VAL A 110 -15.46 -18.40 8.12
CA VAL A 110 -16.03 -19.25 9.18
C VAL A 110 -16.51 -20.56 8.55
N LYS A 111 -16.17 -21.70 9.15
CA LYS A 111 -16.57 -23.04 8.74
C LYS A 111 -17.78 -23.51 9.54
N ASP A 112 -18.90 -22.79 9.42
CA ASP A 112 -20.20 -23.11 10.04
C ASP A 112 -21.30 -23.42 9.02
N GLY A 113 -20.93 -23.58 7.74
CA GLY A 113 -21.84 -23.79 6.62
C GLY A 113 -22.19 -22.51 5.85
N THR A 114 -21.86 -21.33 6.37
CA THR A 114 -22.07 -20.04 5.67
C THR A 114 -20.88 -19.67 4.79
N ASP A 115 -19.67 -20.10 5.14
CA ASP A 115 -18.40 -19.65 4.53
C ASP A 115 -18.25 -18.13 4.52
N ASP A 116 -18.84 -17.45 5.49
CA ASP A 116 -18.79 -16.01 5.62
C ASP A 116 -17.36 -15.53 5.94
N TYR A 117 -16.99 -14.39 5.33
CA TYR A 117 -15.71 -13.75 5.64
C TYR A 117 -15.67 -13.24 7.07
N VAL A 118 -14.50 -13.29 7.66
CA VAL A 118 -14.25 -12.78 9.01
C VAL A 118 -12.85 -12.17 9.10
N PHE A 119 -12.76 -10.99 9.72
CA PHE A 119 -11.49 -10.46 10.21
C PHE A 119 -11.36 -10.75 11.71
N PHE A 120 -10.19 -11.23 12.09
CA PHE A 120 -9.84 -11.50 13.48
C PHE A 120 -8.38 -11.11 13.74
N VAL A 121 -8.04 -10.93 15.01
CA VAL A 121 -6.68 -10.56 15.43
C VAL A 121 -5.91 -11.80 15.86
N THR A 122 -4.67 -11.90 15.36
CA THR A 122 -3.68 -12.85 15.87
C THR A 122 -2.44 -12.12 16.37
N ASN A 123 -1.60 -12.81 17.16
CA ASN A 123 -0.35 -12.28 17.70
C ASN A 123 0.78 -13.27 17.42
N TYR A 124 1.89 -12.79 16.90
CA TYR A 124 3.03 -13.62 16.49
C TYR A 124 3.72 -14.35 17.65
N ARG A 125 3.55 -13.86 18.90
CA ARG A 125 4.13 -14.49 20.09
C ARG A 125 3.36 -15.71 20.58
N HIS A 126 2.16 -15.95 20.04
CA HIS A 126 1.35 -17.09 20.46
C HIS A 126 1.90 -18.38 19.86
N LYS A 127 1.99 -19.45 20.67
CA LYS A 127 2.55 -20.76 20.27
C LYS A 127 1.89 -21.42 19.04
N ALA A 128 0.64 -21.09 18.77
CA ALA A 128 -0.12 -21.59 17.61
C ALA A 128 0.09 -20.71 16.34
N TYR A 129 0.91 -19.67 16.43
CA TYR A 129 1.35 -18.86 15.30
C TYR A 129 2.79 -19.27 14.96
N GLU A 130 2.99 -19.91 13.84
CA GLU A 130 4.30 -20.33 13.36
C GLU A 130 4.83 -19.38 12.31
N LEU A 131 5.88 -18.64 12.58
CA LEU A 131 6.64 -17.94 11.55
C LEU A 131 7.45 -18.96 10.75
N LYS A 132 7.03 -19.26 9.52
CA LYS A 132 7.72 -20.22 8.66
C LYS A 132 9.00 -19.67 8.06
N LYS A 133 8.96 -18.44 7.55
CA LYS A 133 10.12 -17.76 6.96
C LYS A 133 9.82 -16.30 6.61
N ASN A 134 10.85 -15.49 6.49
CA ASN A 134 10.80 -14.27 5.70
C ASN A 134 10.98 -14.62 4.22
N VAL A 135 10.12 -14.08 3.34
CA VAL A 135 10.02 -14.53 1.95
C VAL A 135 10.80 -13.66 0.97
N ILE A 136 11.26 -12.50 1.39
CA ILE A 136 12.15 -11.62 0.62
C ILE A 136 13.45 -11.35 1.37
N SER A 137 14.51 -11.05 0.59
CA SER A 137 15.87 -10.89 1.10
C SER A 137 16.27 -9.43 1.38
N HIS A 138 15.32 -8.49 1.22
CA HIS A 138 15.55 -7.06 1.43
C HIS A 138 15.21 -6.63 2.87
N GLN A 139 15.19 -5.32 3.10
CA GLN A 139 14.95 -4.73 4.41
C GLN A 139 13.50 -4.83 4.88
N GLU A 140 12.58 -5.22 4.01
CA GLU A 140 11.17 -5.37 4.34
C GLU A 140 10.93 -6.68 5.11
N TYR A 141 10.21 -6.57 6.22
CA TYR A 141 9.81 -7.70 7.04
C TYR A 141 8.59 -8.40 6.41
N VAL A 142 8.81 -9.14 5.33
CA VAL A 142 7.75 -9.87 4.64
C VAL A 142 7.79 -11.33 4.97
N SER A 143 6.76 -11.82 5.62
CA SER A 143 6.70 -13.16 6.19
C SER A 143 5.74 -14.10 5.48
N CYS A 144 5.99 -15.39 5.67
CA CYS A 144 5.03 -16.47 5.57
C CYS A 144 4.81 -17.00 6.98
N PHE A 145 3.57 -17.06 7.43
CA PHE A 145 3.21 -17.66 8.71
C PHE A 145 2.03 -18.61 8.59
N ALA A 146 1.93 -19.56 9.51
CA ALA A 146 0.81 -20.47 9.62
C ALA A 146 0.14 -20.36 11.00
N LEU A 147 -1.16 -20.60 11.02
CA LEU A 147 -1.97 -20.75 12.22
C LEU A 147 -2.31 -22.24 12.37
N HIS A 148 -2.03 -22.80 13.53
CA HIS A 148 -2.27 -24.20 13.86
C HIS A 148 -3.29 -24.27 15.00
N ASP A 149 -4.57 -24.37 14.63
CA ASP A 149 -5.65 -24.35 15.60
C ASP A 149 -5.53 -23.19 16.61
N TYR A 150 -5.22 -22.01 16.07
CA TYR A 150 -5.03 -20.80 16.86
C TYR A 150 -6.36 -20.43 17.56
N PRO A 151 -6.40 -20.33 18.89
CA PRO A 151 -7.62 -20.06 19.63
C PRO A 151 -8.10 -18.62 19.38
N ILE A 152 -9.34 -18.49 18.97
CA ILE A 152 -10.03 -17.21 18.70
C ILE A 152 -11.28 -17.14 19.59
N THR A 153 -11.43 -16.02 20.28
CA THR A 153 -12.60 -15.67 21.07
C THR A 153 -13.37 -14.52 20.38
N GLU A 154 -14.57 -14.22 20.86
CA GLU A 154 -15.35 -13.09 20.36
C GLU A 154 -14.60 -11.74 20.51
N ALA A 155 -13.75 -11.63 21.54
CA ALA A 155 -12.92 -10.44 21.76
C ALA A 155 -11.86 -10.21 20.69
N ASP A 156 -11.49 -11.26 19.93
CA ASP A 156 -10.49 -11.20 18.87
C ASP A 156 -11.14 -10.93 17.49
N ILE A 157 -12.46 -11.06 17.38
CA ILE A 157 -13.19 -10.80 16.12
C ILE A 157 -13.29 -9.30 15.89
N LEU A 158 -12.92 -8.87 14.68
CA LEU A 158 -13.00 -7.48 14.24
C LEU A 158 -14.29 -7.20 13.45
N SER A 159 -14.60 -8.05 12.49
CA SER A 159 -15.79 -7.91 11.63
C SER A 159 -16.15 -9.23 10.96
N ARG A 160 -17.40 -9.36 10.50
CA ARG A 160 -17.95 -10.56 9.85
C ARG A 160 -18.72 -10.22 8.58
N GLY A 161 -18.83 -11.19 7.68
CA GLY A 161 -19.63 -11.13 6.47
C GLY A 161 -19.28 -9.93 5.57
N PRO A 162 -20.26 -9.19 5.08
CA PRO A 162 -20.04 -8.03 4.21
C PRO A 162 -19.14 -6.97 4.83
N HIS A 163 -19.19 -6.75 6.15
CA HIS A 163 -18.33 -5.77 6.84
C HIS A 163 -16.85 -6.19 6.83
N ALA A 164 -16.55 -7.48 6.95
CA ALA A 164 -15.18 -7.97 6.82
C ALA A 164 -14.65 -7.75 5.40
N TRP A 165 -15.48 -8.02 4.39
CA TRP A 165 -15.16 -7.77 3.00
C TRP A 165 -14.91 -6.28 2.71
N ASP A 166 -15.80 -5.41 3.18
CA ASP A 166 -15.65 -3.96 3.02
C ASP A 166 -14.40 -3.44 3.71
N ALA A 167 -14.08 -3.94 4.91
CA ALA A 167 -12.84 -3.60 5.60
C ALA A 167 -11.59 -4.00 4.80
N ALA A 168 -11.59 -5.18 4.16
CA ALA A 168 -10.50 -5.61 3.29
C ALA A 168 -10.30 -4.65 2.11
N LEU A 169 -11.36 -4.35 1.37
CA LEU A 169 -11.28 -3.51 0.17
C LEU A 169 -10.93 -2.06 0.47
N ASN A 170 -11.51 -1.48 1.54
CA ASN A 170 -11.20 -0.11 1.95
C ASN A 170 -9.74 0.01 2.42
N THR A 171 -9.23 -0.96 3.18
CA THR A 171 -7.81 -1.00 3.58
C THR A 171 -6.89 -1.07 2.36
N VAL A 172 -7.18 -1.93 1.40
CA VAL A 172 -6.39 -2.05 0.15
C VAL A 172 -6.43 -0.76 -0.67
N ASN A 173 -7.54 -0.02 -0.69
CA ASN A 173 -7.61 1.27 -1.40
C ASN A 173 -6.70 2.33 -0.77
N ILE A 174 -6.63 2.38 0.56
CA ILE A 174 -5.70 3.27 1.28
C ILE A 174 -4.25 2.88 0.98
N GLY A 175 -3.96 1.58 1.02
CA GLY A 175 -2.64 1.07 0.71
C GLY A 175 -2.18 1.43 -0.70
N LYS A 176 -3.00 1.19 -1.70
CA LYS A 176 -2.70 1.53 -3.09
C LYS A 176 -2.33 3.01 -3.28
N PHE A 177 -3.05 3.90 -2.61
CA PHE A 177 -2.79 5.33 -2.67
C PHE A 177 -1.37 5.66 -2.16
N ASN A 178 -0.97 5.09 -1.01
CA ASN A 178 0.31 5.41 -0.37
C ASN A 178 1.55 4.90 -1.14
N ILE A 179 1.40 3.90 -2.02
CA ILE A 179 2.52 3.35 -2.81
C ILE A 179 3.06 4.37 -3.82
N GLY A 180 2.18 5.22 -4.37
CA GLY A 180 2.60 6.25 -5.32
C GLY A 180 3.61 7.24 -4.74
N PRO A 181 3.33 7.93 -3.63
CA PRO A 181 4.25 8.84 -2.97
C PRO A 181 5.59 8.19 -2.60
N ALA A 182 5.56 6.95 -2.08
CA ALA A 182 6.77 6.22 -1.73
C ALA A 182 7.67 5.98 -2.96
N SER A 183 7.07 5.62 -4.09
CA SER A 183 7.83 5.44 -5.34
C SER A 183 8.46 6.74 -5.84
N ILE A 184 7.81 7.89 -5.60
CA ILE A 184 8.36 9.21 -5.90
C ILE A 184 9.57 9.48 -5.01
N GLY A 185 9.45 9.31 -3.68
CA GLY A 185 10.53 9.56 -2.74
C GLY A 185 11.79 8.74 -3.03
N LEU A 186 11.63 7.46 -3.37
CA LEU A 186 12.75 6.60 -3.78
C LEU A 186 13.43 7.15 -5.05
N ALA A 187 12.67 7.52 -6.06
CA ALA A 187 13.22 8.04 -7.32
C ALA A 187 13.87 9.41 -7.14
N GLU A 188 13.37 10.26 -6.23
CA GLU A 188 13.99 11.54 -5.87
C GLU A 188 15.35 11.36 -5.21
N HIS A 189 15.51 10.38 -4.32
CA HIS A 189 16.81 10.09 -3.75
C HIS A 189 17.80 9.62 -4.83
N CYS A 190 17.36 8.76 -5.73
CA CYS A 190 18.19 8.36 -6.88
C CYS A 190 18.62 9.56 -7.73
N LEU A 191 17.75 10.54 -7.96
CA LEU A 191 18.10 11.76 -8.68
C LEU A 191 19.14 12.59 -7.90
N TYR A 192 18.95 12.78 -6.60
CA TYR A 192 19.90 13.47 -5.74
C TYR A 192 21.31 12.84 -5.79
N GLU A 193 21.39 11.52 -5.61
CA GLU A 193 22.65 10.77 -5.68
C GLU A 193 23.32 10.87 -7.04
N SER A 194 22.54 10.77 -8.12
CA SER A 194 23.05 10.82 -9.49
C SER A 194 23.61 12.20 -9.85
N ILE A 195 22.92 13.26 -9.47
CA ILE A 195 23.39 14.64 -9.69
C ILE A 195 24.69 14.87 -8.90
N THR A 196 24.70 14.49 -7.62
CA THR A 196 25.86 14.62 -6.75
C THR A 196 27.07 13.87 -7.30
N HIS A 197 26.86 12.62 -7.74
CA HIS A 197 27.92 11.82 -8.37
C HIS A 197 28.45 12.48 -9.64
N ALA A 198 27.58 12.84 -10.58
CA ALA A 198 27.97 13.39 -11.88
C ALA A 198 28.65 14.76 -11.76
N ALA A 199 28.22 15.60 -10.83
CA ALA A 199 28.80 16.91 -10.56
C ALA A 199 30.24 16.84 -10.01
N ASN A 200 30.54 15.75 -9.28
CA ASN A 200 31.87 15.55 -8.66
C ASN A 200 32.79 14.65 -9.50
N ARG A 201 32.33 14.09 -10.58
CA ARG A 201 33.10 13.19 -11.44
C ARG A 201 33.61 13.93 -12.68
N ILE A 202 34.90 13.83 -12.92
CA ILE A 202 35.59 14.38 -14.10
C ILE A 202 36.01 13.23 -15.00
N LEU A 203 35.60 13.25 -16.28
CA LEU A 203 36.01 12.32 -17.33
C LEU A 203 36.47 13.14 -18.54
N TYR A 204 37.63 12.77 -19.11
CA TYR A 204 38.18 13.46 -20.26
C TYR A 204 38.35 14.99 -20.06
N GLY A 205 38.62 15.42 -18.84
CA GLY A 205 38.81 16.82 -18.50
C GLY A 205 37.54 17.66 -18.31
N ILE A 206 36.35 17.08 -18.43
CA ILE A 206 35.05 17.75 -18.21
C ILE A 206 34.25 17.06 -17.12
N ARG A 207 33.35 17.78 -16.48
CA ARG A 207 32.41 17.19 -15.52
C ARG A 207 31.38 16.30 -16.26
N VAL A 208 31.01 15.21 -15.65
CA VAL A 208 29.99 14.31 -16.24
C VAL A 208 28.66 15.02 -16.44
N THR A 209 28.30 15.98 -15.57
CA THR A 209 27.13 16.84 -15.76
C THR A 209 27.17 17.73 -17.01
N ASP A 210 28.34 17.96 -17.60
CA ASP A 210 28.50 18.80 -18.80
C ASP A 210 28.30 18.02 -20.11
N MET A 211 28.28 16.67 -20.01
CA MET A 211 28.07 15.80 -21.16
C MET A 211 26.63 15.87 -21.67
N PRO A 212 26.38 16.13 -22.97
CA PRO A 212 25.03 16.33 -23.49
C PRO A 212 24.05 15.15 -23.27
N HIS A 213 24.54 13.91 -23.40
CA HIS A 213 23.72 12.72 -23.17
C HIS A 213 23.36 12.54 -21.67
N VAL A 214 24.23 12.92 -20.75
CA VAL A 214 23.95 12.90 -19.31
C VAL A 214 22.91 13.97 -18.96
N LYS A 215 23.02 15.17 -19.52
CA LYS A 215 21.99 16.21 -19.38
C LYS A 215 20.63 15.71 -19.86
N LYS A 216 20.59 14.96 -20.97
CA LYS A 216 19.37 14.36 -21.47
C LYS A 216 18.77 13.36 -20.47
N HIS A 217 19.57 12.46 -19.88
CA HIS A 217 19.09 11.53 -18.85
C HIS A 217 18.51 12.26 -17.65
N PHE A 218 19.18 13.29 -17.15
CA PHE A 218 18.64 14.10 -16.05
C PHE A 218 17.35 14.82 -16.42
N MET A 219 17.26 15.37 -17.61
CA MET A 219 16.02 16.03 -18.08
C MET A 219 14.87 15.04 -18.16
N ASP A 220 15.07 13.88 -18.79
CA ASP A 220 14.07 12.84 -18.94
C ASP A 220 13.60 12.31 -17.58
N ALA A 221 14.53 12.07 -16.64
CA ALA A 221 14.23 11.66 -15.28
C ALA A 221 13.44 12.73 -14.51
N TRP A 222 13.87 13.99 -14.58
CA TRP A 222 13.20 15.12 -13.94
C TRP A 222 11.79 15.34 -14.44
N LEU A 223 11.56 15.34 -15.77
CA LEU A 223 10.24 15.51 -16.36
C LEU A 223 9.27 14.39 -15.93
N ARG A 224 9.77 13.14 -15.84
CA ARG A 224 8.98 12.02 -15.32
C ARG A 224 8.62 12.22 -13.86
N LEU A 225 9.57 12.62 -13.01
CA LEU A 225 9.33 12.91 -11.59
C LEU A 225 8.31 14.02 -11.41
N VAL A 226 8.42 15.11 -12.17
CA VAL A 226 7.43 16.20 -12.13
C VAL A 226 6.04 15.69 -12.50
N ALA A 227 5.92 14.92 -13.58
CA ALA A 227 4.64 14.34 -14.00
C ALA A 227 4.06 13.39 -12.93
N MET A 228 4.91 12.54 -12.31
CA MET A 228 4.50 11.67 -11.21
C MET A 228 3.97 12.47 -10.02
N LYS A 229 4.67 13.52 -9.59
CA LYS A 229 4.25 14.38 -8.47
C LYS A 229 2.95 15.13 -8.78
N MET A 230 2.82 15.68 -9.95
CA MET A 230 1.58 16.37 -10.36
C MET A 230 0.39 15.42 -10.37
N TYR A 231 0.56 14.23 -10.94
CA TYR A 231 -0.51 13.22 -10.94
C TYR A 231 -0.86 12.76 -9.52
N GLN A 232 0.14 12.49 -8.68
CA GLN A 232 -0.07 12.06 -7.30
C GLN A 232 -0.77 13.14 -6.47
N ARG A 233 -0.41 14.40 -6.64
CA ARG A 233 -1.13 15.52 -5.99
C ARG A 233 -2.58 15.54 -6.39
N ARG A 234 -2.87 15.37 -7.68
CA ARG A 234 -4.26 15.32 -8.15
C ARG A 234 -5.02 14.12 -7.60
N ALA A 235 -4.39 12.96 -7.52
CA ALA A 235 -4.96 11.78 -6.87
C ALA A 235 -5.25 12.04 -5.37
N THR A 236 -4.37 12.78 -4.69
CA THR A 236 -4.55 13.21 -3.30
C THR A 236 -5.79 14.10 -3.16
N ASP A 237 -5.99 15.07 -4.05
CA ASP A 237 -7.17 15.95 -4.02
C ASP A 237 -8.47 15.14 -4.11
N TYR A 238 -8.54 14.21 -5.04
CA TYR A 238 -9.73 13.35 -5.21
C TYR A 238 -9.93 12.40 -4.04
N PHE A 239 -8.87 11.86 -3.48
CA PHE A 239 -8.97 10.94 -2.34
C PHE A 239 -9.42 11.67 -1.08
N ARG A 240 -8.91 12.86 -0.87
CA ARG A 240 -9.21 13.74 0.25
C ARG A 240 -10.66 14.26 0.25
N ASN A 241 -11.21 14.49 -0.94
CA ASN A 241 -12.56 14.97 -1.13
C ASN A 241 -13.59 13.85 -1.36
N ALA A 242 -13.17 12.58 -1.20
CA ALA A 242 -14.06 11.43 -1.32
C ALA A 242 -15.24 11.53 -0.35
N ASN A 243 -16.43 11.21 -0.85
CA ASN A 243 -17.67 11.12 -0.08
C ASN A 243 -18.62 10.12 -0.72
N VAL A 244 -19.83 9.97 -0.20
CA VAL A 244 -20.81 8.99 -0.70
C VAL A 244 -21.18 9.23 -2.16
N GLN A 245 -21.25 10.50 -2.59
CA GLN A 245 -21.60 10.90 -3.95
C GLN A 245 -20.39 10.93 -4.89
N ASP A 246 -19.21 11.28 -4.39
CA ASP A 246 -17.99 11.42 -5.18
C ASP A 246 -16.92 10.39 -4.78
N ARG A 247 -16.79 9.37 -5.61
CA ARG A 247 -15.80 8.30 -5.45
C ARG A 247 -14.83 8.23 -6.63
N ARG A 248 -14.56 9.34 -7.28
CA ARG A 248 -13.63 9.43 -8.44
C ARG A 248 -12.24 8.90 -8.11
N TYR A 249 -11.82 8.95 -6.86
CA TYR A 249 -10.55 8.37 -6.40
C TYR A 249 -10.40 6.88 -6.79
N LEU A 250 -11.50 6.14 -7.00
CA LEU A 250 -11.46 4.74 -7.43
C LEU A 250 -10.84 4.55 -8.81
N LEU A 251 -10.80 5.59 -9.66
CA LEU A 251 -10.03 5.59 -10.90
C LEU A 251 -8.59 6.09 -10.66
N TYR A 252 -8.43 7.14 -9.86
CA TYR A 252 -7.13 7.78 -9.66
C TYR A 252 -6.14 6.91 -8.89
N ASN A 253 -6.58 6.23 -7.82
CA ASN A 253 -5.69 5.42 -6.98
C ASN A 253 -5.06 4.23 -7.74
N PRO A 254 -5.80 3.36 -8.46
CA PRO A 254 -5.18 2.30 -9.25
C PRO A 254 -4.32 2.85 -10.40
N THR A 255 -4.67 4.00 -10.99
CA THR A 255 -3.87 4.64 -12.04
C THR A 255 -2.56 5.18 -11.44
N SER A 256 -2.62 5.88 -10.30
CA SER A 256 -1.44 6.33 -9.57
C SER A 256 -0.54 5.14 -9.23
N LYS A 257 -1.10 4.14 -8.54
CA LYS A 257 -0.36 2.93 -8.17
C LYS A 257 0.35 2.29 -9.37
N MET A 258 -0.34 2.12 -10.49
CA MET A 258 0.22 1.49 -11.67
C MET A 258 1.24 2.40 -12.39
N LYS A 259 0.84 3.63 -12.72
CA LYS A 259 1.66 4.51 -13.57
C LYS A 259 2.83 5.14 -12.83
N VAL A 260 2.62 5.62 -11.61
CA VAL A 260 3.68 6.26 -10.83
C VAL A 260 4.77 5.26 -10.47
N THR A 261 4.39 4.04 -10.07
CA THR A 261 5.38 3.01 -9.73
C THR A 261 6.20 2.54 -10.93
N LEU A 262 5.57 2.35 -12.11
CA LEU A 262 6.31 2.00 -13.33
C LEU A 262 7.22 3.14 -13.79
N GLN A 263 6.77 4.39 -13.69
CA GLN A 263 7.62 5.53 -14.03
C GLN A 263 8.79 5.69 -13.06
N SER A 264 8.63 5.28 -11.78
CA SER A 264 9.73 5.25 -10.83
C SER A 264 10.80 4.24 -11.25
N GLU A 265 10.40 3.03 -11.72
CA GLU A 265 11.33 2.06 -12.28
C GLU A 265 12.11 2.67 -13.48
N ASP A 266 11.42 3.37 -14.39
CA ASP A 266 12.04 4.02 -15.54
C ASP A 266 13.04 5.12 -15.11
N VAL A 267 12.67 5.95 -14.12
CA VAL A 267 13.54 7.01 -13.59
C VAL A 267 14.82 6.42 -12.98
N VAL A 268 14.69 5.40 -12.14
CA VAL A 268 15.86 4.75 -11.53
C VAL A 268 16.76 4.13 -12.59
N ASN A 269 16.20 3.50 -13.63
CA ASN A 269 16.99 2.94 -14.73
C ASN A 269 17.75 4.02 -15.52
N LEU A 270 17.11 5.16 -15.85
CA LEU A 270 17.76 6.29 -16.51
C LEU A 270 18.92 6.84 -15.69
N LEU A 271 18.72 6.96 -14.39
CA LEU A 271 19.74 7.51 -13.47
C LEU A 271 20.86 6.50 -13.21
N TRP A 272 20.59 5.20 -13.33
CA TRP A 272 21.62 4.17 -13.22
C TRP A 272 22.67 4.28 -14.32
N GLU A 273 22.26 4.64 -15.54
CA GLU A 273 23.21 4.89 -16.63
C GLU A 273 24.25 5.96 -16.27
N VAL A 274 23.87 6.93 -15.44
CA VAL A 274 24.76 8.00 -14.95
C VAL A 274 25.67 7.50 -13.81
N ILE A 275 25.10 6.76 -12.87
CA ILE A 275 25.84 6.17 -11.73
C ILE A 275 26.80 5.07 -12.19
N ALA A 276 26.41 4.33 -13.22
CA ALA A 276 27.18 3.23 -13.82
C ALA A 276 27.58 2.16 -12.79
N ALA A 277 28.81 1.64 -12.88
CA ALA A 277 29.30 0.56 -12.02
C ALA A 277 29.25 0.86 -10.52
N LYS A 278 29.31 2.11 -10.12
CA LYS A 278 29.18 2.50 -8.72
C LYS A 278 27.84 2.08 -8.11
N GLY A 279 26.79 1.97 -8.90
CA GLY A 279 25.46 1.50 -8.43
C GLY A 279 25.43 0.04 -7.94
N PHE A 280 26.49 -0.74 -8.21
CA PHE A 280 26.63 -2.12 -7.71
C PHE A 280 27.38 -2.22 -6.39
N GLU A 281 27.97 -1.13 -5.91
CA GLU A 281 28.68 -1.14 -4.63
C GLU A 281 27.69 -1.27 -3.47
N LYS A 282 27.98 -2.19 -2.51
CA LYS A 282 27.06 -2.55 -1.41
C LYS A 282 26.62 -1.36 -0.57
N ASP A 283 27.48 -0.36 -0.41
CA ASP A 283 27.25 0.78 0.48
C ASP A 283 26.63 1.97 -0.26
N THR A 284 26.17 1.78 -1.49
CA THR A 284 25.50 2.84 -2.25
C THR A 284 23.99 2.70 -2.18
N TYR A 285 23.30 3.84 -2.22
CA TYR A 285 21.83 3.86 -2.26
C TYR A 285 21.28 3.10 -3.48
N PHE A 286 21.94 3.22 -4.64
CA PHE A 286 21.49 2.56 -5.87
C PHE A 286 21.47 1.03 -5.78
N HIS A 287 22.39 0.42 -5.05
CA HIS A 287 22.39 -1.03 -4.86
C HIS A 287 21.07 -1.51 -4.23
N MET A 288 20.60 -0.79 -3.21
CA MET A 288 19.32 -1.07 -2.56
C MET A 288 18.13 -0.66 -3.45
N ALA A 289 18.17 0.56 -3.99
CA ALA A 289 17.08 1.14 -4.77
C ALA A 289 16.71 0.31 -6.02
N ALA A 290 17.70 -0.32 -6.66
CA ALA A 290 17.48 -1.16 -7.84
C ALA A 290 16.61 -2.38 -7.57
N ALA A 291 16.72 -2.95 -6.39
CA ALA A 291 15.87 -4.06 -5.97
C ALA A 291 14.51 -3.53 -5.48
N ASP A 292 14.53 -2.51 -4.64
CA ASP A 292 13.36 -1.96 -3.96
C ASP A 292 12.37 -1.33 -4.94
N VAL A 293 12.84 -0.60 -5.96
CA VAL A 293 11.95 0.07 -6.94
C VAL A 293 11.02 -0.90 -7.67
N ARG A 294 11.38 -2.17 -7.75
CA ARG A 294 10.58 -3.19 -8.44
C ARG A 294 9.42 -3.72 -7.58
N GLY A 295 9.48 -3.56 -6.28
CA GLY A 295 8.44 -3.98 -5.34
C GLY A 295 7.10 -3.23 -5.53
N PRO A 296 7.08 -1.89 -5.46
CA PRO A 296 5.87 -1.07 -5.48
C PRO A 296 4.89 -1.38 -6.61
N SER A 297 5.36 -1.67 -7.81
CA SER A 297 4.49 -2.02 -8.95
C SER A 297 3.81 -3.40 -8.80
N LYS A 298 4.29 -4.26 -7.90
CA LYS A 298 3.78 -5.63 -7.66
C LYS A 298 2.95 -5.75 -6.38
N LEU A 299 3.18 -4.89 -5.38
CA LEU A 299 2.43 -4.88 -4.12
C LEU A 299 0.98 -4.45 -4.32
N GLU A 300 0.07 -4.92 -3.43
CA GLU A 300 -1.34 -4.51 -3.33
C GLU A 300 -2.09 -4.50 -4.69
N GLY A 301 -1.95 -5.57 -5.43
CA GLY A 301 -2.44 -5.74 -6.78
C GLY A 301 -1.38 -5.40 -7.83
N THR A 302 -1.12 -6.37 -8.69
CA THR A 302 -0.19 -6.23 -9.82
C THR A 302 -0.65 -5.16 -10.81
N VAL A 303 0.20 -4.83 -11.79
CA VAL A 303 -0.16 -3.98 -12.93
C VAL A 303 -1.45 -4.47 -13.60
N HIS A 304 -1.57 -5.78 -13.83
CA HIS A 304 -2.76 -6.37 -14.48
C HIS A 304 -4.04 -6.16 -13.68
N VAL A 305 -3.99 -6.33 -12.35
CA VAL A 305 -5.15 -6.08 -11.47
C VAL A 305 -5.55 -4.62 -11.53
N ASN A 306 -4.60 -3.69 -11.47
CA ASN A 306 -4.91 -2.26 -11.55
C ASN A 306 -5.45 -1.84 -12.93
N VAL A 307 -4.97 -2.44 -14.03
CA VAL A 307 -5.56 -2.25 -15.37
C VAL A 307 -7.04 -2.67 -15.38
N GLN A 308 -7.39 -3.80 -14.76
CA GLN A 308 -8.80 -4.22 -14.70
C GLN A 308 -9.65 -3.25 -13.86
N LEU A 309 -9.13 -2.72 -12.76
CA LEU A 309 -9.83 -1.71 -11.96
C LEU A 309 -10.00 -0.41 -12.75
N ILE A 310 -8.97 0.07 -13.43
CA ILE A 310 -9.03 1.24 -14.31
C ILE A 310 -10.10 1.03 -15.37
N ARG A 311 -10.08 -0.12 -16.08
CA ARG A 311 -11.09 -0.46 -17.09
C ARG A 311 -12.51 -0.45 -16.53
N LYS A 312 -12.69 -0.95 -15.31
CA LYS A 312 -13.99 -0.97 -14.62
C LYS A 312 -14.51 0.43 -14.36
N PHE A 313 -13.68 1.31 -13.81
CA PHE A 313 -14.10 2.62 -13.35
C PHE A 313 -14.07 3.68 -14.47
N MET A 314 -13.17 3.56 -15.47
CA MET A 314 -13.09 4.51 -16.58
C MET A 314 -14.33 4.48 -17.50
N LYS A 315 -15.13 3.42 -17.49
CA LYS A 315 -16.31 3.30 -18.34
C LYS A 315 -17.25 4.49 -18.17
N ASN A 316 -17.56 4.87 -16.93
CA ASN A 316 -18.43 6.00 -16.65
C ASN A 316 -17.75 7.34 -16.93
N TYR A 317 -16.42 7.40 -16.83
CA TYR A 317 -15.64 8.57 -17.19
C TYR A 317 -15.77 8.93 -18.68
N PHE A 318 -15.73 7.94 -19.57
CA PHE A 318 -15.73 8.16 -21.02
C PHE A 318 -17.11 8.11 -21.66
N PHE A 319 -17.99 7.23 -21.16
CA PHE A 319 -19.22 6.86 -21.85
C PHE A 319 -20.51 7.33 -21.16
N ASN A 320 -20.40 7.69 -19.89
CA ASN A 320 -21.54 8.18 -19.12
C ASN A 320 -21.07 9.17 -18.03
N PRO A 321 -20.48 10.29 -18.44
CA PRO A 321 -20.03 11.32 -17.51
C PRO A 321 -21.24 12.03 -16.86
N ALA A 322 -21.07 12.48 -15.63
CA ALA A 322 -21.99 13.37 -14.96
C ALA A 322 -21.25 14.64 -14.51
N GLU A 323 -21.99 15.72 -14.33
CA GLU A 323 -21.42 16.94 -13.78
C GLU A 323 -21.18 16.78 -12.28
N TYR A 324 -19.92 16.97 -11.88
CA TYR A 324 -19.50 17.11 -10.50
C TYR A 324 -18.78 18.44 -10.31
N ALA A 325 -18.85 19.01 -9.11
CA ALA A 325 -18.03 20.15 -8.77
C ALA A 325 -16.54 19.85 -8.98
N SER A 326 -15.79 20.79 -9.50
CA SER A 326 -14.34 20.65 -9.59
C SER A 326 -13.75 20.52 -8.18
N VAL A 327 -12.74 19.66 -8.04
CA VAL A 327 -12.03 19.49 -6.77
C VAL A 327 -10.85 20.45 -6.78
N ALA A 328 -10.86 21.43 -5.88
CA ALA A 328 -9.74 22.34 -5.67
C ALA A 328 -8.66 21.66 -4.81
N PRO A 329 -7.38 22.01 -5.00
CA PRO A 329 -6.33 21.63 -4.06
C PRO A 329 -6.64 22.15 -2.65
N ASP A 330 -6.52 21.27 -1.66
CA ASP A 330 -6.73 21.61 -0.25
C ASP A 330 -5.61 21.04 0.61
N PHE A 331 -4.77 21.93 1.15
CA PHE A 331 -3.63 21.59 2.03
C PHE A 331 -3.93 21.86 3.50
N SER A 332 -5.16 22.21 3.85
CA SER A 332 -5.56 22.44 5.25
C SER A 332 -5.42 21.16 6.09
N LEU A 333 -5.24 21.30 7.38
CA LEU A 333 -5.26 20.17 8.31
C LEU A 333 -6.67 19.60 8.39
N LYS A 334 -6.85 18.36 7.98
CA LYS A 334 -8.17 17.74 7.85
C LYS A 334 -8.15 16.30 8.35
N ASP A 335 -9.29 15.82 8.81
CA ASP A 335 -9.52 14.39 9.09
C ASP A 335 -10.37 13.80 7.96
N ASP A 336 -9.77 12.97 7.14
CA ASP A 336 -10.42 12.32 6.00
C ASP A 336 -11.09 11.00 6.44
N ALA A 337 -11.85 11.06 7.55
CA ALA A 337 -12.45 9.90 8.22
C ALA A 337 -13.39 9.09 7.33
N PHE A 338 -13.95 9.68 6.27
CA PHE A 338 -14.81 8.98 5.31
C PHE A 338 -14.10 7.78 4.68
N LEU A 339 -12.79 7.85 4.48
CA LEU A 339 -12.02 6.77 3.85
C LEU A 339 -12.07 5.45 4.63
N PHE A 340 -12.36 5.51 5.93
CA PHE A 340 -12.55 4.35 6.81
C PHE A 340 -14.03 4.07 7.12
N ASN A 341 -14.96 4.86 6.57
CA ASN A 341 -16.40 4.74 6.81
C ASN A 341 -17.20 4.74 5.50
N GLN A 342 -16.63 4.17 4.44
CA GLN A 342 -17.23 4.21 3.10
C GLN A 342 -18.50 3.37 2.96
N GLY A 343 -18.79 2.50 3.93
CA GLY A 343 -19.90 1.55 3.85
C GLY A 343 -19.69 0.47 2.79
N PRO A 344 -20.77 -0.15 2.33
CA PRO A 344 -20.71 -1.28 1.40
C PRO A 344 -19.98 -0.94 0.10
N THR A 345 -19.07 -1.81 -0.31
CA THR A 345 -18.34 -1.72 -1.60
C THR A 345 -19.12 -2.38 -2.74
N LYS A 346 -20.19 -3.09 -2.44
CA LYS A 346 -21.04 -3.73 -3.42
C LYS A 346 -21.74 -2.69 -4.29
N GLY A 347 -21.59 -2.78 -5.60
CA GLY A 347 -22.22 -1.84 -6.53
C GLY A 347 -21.37 -0.61 -6.91
N LEU A 348 -20.13 -0.49 -6.44
CA LEU A 348 -19.22 0.61 -6.82
C LEU A 348 -18.88 0.70 -8.33
N GLY A 349 -19.47 -0.15 -9.16
CA GLY A 349 -19.38 -0.03 -10.63
C GLY A 349 -20.17 1.15 -11.21
N SER A 350 -20.95 1.86 -10.39
CA SER A 350 -21.75 3.02 -10.79
C SER A 350 -21.09 4.38 -10.46
N VAL A 351 -19.80 4.39 -10.22
CA VAL A 351 -19.07 5.66 -10.03
C VAL A 351 -19.18 6.54 -11.24
N GLN A 352 -19.56 7.80 -11.04
CA GLN A 352 -19.70 8.79 -12.09
C GLN A 352 -18.54 9.78 -12.08
N PHE A 353 -18.25 10.36 -13.22
CA PHE A 353 -17.13 11.26 -13.42
C PHE A 353 -17.59 12.53 -14.16
N HIS A 354 -16.84 13.61 -14.03
CA HIS A 354 -17.06 14.82 -14.83
C HIS A 354 -16.99 14.53 -16.32
N ASP A 355 -17.67 15.36 -17.09
CA ASP A 355 -17.30 15.61 -18.46
C ASP A 355 -16.05 16.51 -18.48
N TYR A 356 -14.97 16.00 -19.05
CA TYR A 356 -13.69 16.71 -19.16
C TYR A 356 -13.50 17.31 -20.58
N LYS A 357 -14.56 17.37 -21.37
CA LYS A 357 -14.51 18.00 -22.69
C LYS A 357 -14.42 19.51 -22.59
#